data_1b4dae3876b26a2454780f1224577f7c
#
_entry.id   1b4dae3876b26a2454780f1224577f7c
#
_cell.length_a   1.000
_cell.length_b   1.000
_cell.length_c   1.000
_cell.angle_alpha   90.00
_cell.angle_beta   90.00
_cell.angle_gamma   90.00
#
_symmetry.space_group_name_H-M   'P 1'
#
loop_
_entity.id
_entity.type
_entity.pdbx_description
1 polymer ?
#
loop_
_entity_poly.entity_id
_entity_poly.type
_entity_poly.pdbx_seq_one_letter_code
_entity_poly.pdbx_strand_id
1 'polypeptide(L)'
;LEKGTQQSASGNRHENIERLELPPLSVFLDAVTENATVKRAQSQVEQVKNEYRLQKRDWWDYFRLNGNYAYGRYNVLNDNSTSFEDWYQSTTASSRHTFNVGASVSVSLSDLFNRPLRLKKYRYDIEQLQYSQEEVMEDRKLKVLNAYNAVTEQLATIKAKAESAALYNE
;
A
#
# COMPACT_ATOMS: atom_id res chain seq x y z
N LEU A 1 67.64 -14.00 -2.17
CA LEU A 1 66.59 -13.71 -3.23
C LEU A 1 65.17 -13.49 -2.69
N GLU A 2 64.98 -13.52 -1.33
CA GLU A 2 63.62 -13.40 -0.71
C GLU A 2 63.24 -12.01 -0.22
N LYS A 3 64.17 -11.05 -0.12
CA LYS A 3 63.91 -9.70 0.38
C LYS A 3 63.27 -8.74 -0.64
N GLY A 4 63.36 -9.01 -1.92
CA GLY A 4 62.84 -8.13 -3.00
C GLY A 4 61.34 -8.24 -3.24
N THR A 5 60.73 -9.38 -2.91
CA THR A 5 59.31 -9.65 -3.22
C THR A 5 58.37 -9.09 -2.14
N GLN A 6 58.83 -8.89 -0.86
CA GLN A 6 58.00 -8.34 0.19
C GLN A 6 57.87 -6.80 0.12
N GLN A 7 58.89 -6.12 -0.43
CA GLN A 7 58.90 -4.66 -0.52
C GLN A 7 57.97 -4.12 -1.61
N SER A 8 57.84 -4.83 -2.75
CA SER A 8 56.89 -4.46 -3.81
C SER A 8 55.43 -4.70 -3.43
N ALA A 9 55.13 -5.74 -2.63
CA ALA A 9 53.77 -6.02 -2.15
C ALA A 9 53.33 -5.03 -1.06
N SER A 10 54.22 -4.46 -0.26
CA SER A 10 53.95 -3.43 0.74
C SER A 10 53.64 -2.08 0.08
N GLY A 11 54.43 -1.65 -0.91
CA GLY A 11 54.22 -0.40 -1.64
C GLY A 11 52.86 -0.33 -2.35
N ASN A 12 52.44 -1.41 -3.00
CA ASN A 12 51.15 -1.49 -3.65
C ASN A 12 49.95 -1.44 -2.67
N ARG A 13 50.10 -1.92 -1.44
CA ARG A 13 49.04 -1.84 -0.43
C ARG A 13 48.88 -0.41 0.13
N HIS A 14 49.94 0.32 0.31
CA HIS A 14 49.88 1.72 0.79
C HIS A 14 49.22 2.61 -0.27
N GLU A 15 49.62 2.52 -1.52
CA GLU A 15 49.05 3.28 -2.62
C GLU A 15 47.54 2.99 -2.81
N ASN A 16 47.09 1.77 -2.60
CA ASN A 16 45.68 1.40 -2.65
C ASN A 16 44.87 1.97 -1.47
N ILE A 17 45.45 2.12 -0.27
CA ILE A 17 44.77 2.69 0.91
C ILE A 17 44.62 4.20 0.76
N GLU A 18 45.61 4.89 0.21
CA GLU A 18 45.53 6.33 -0.04
C GLU A 18 44.44 6.72 -1.03
N ARG A 19 44.20 5.87 -2.03
CA ARG A 19 43.15 6.05 -3.07
C ARG A 19 41.75 5.69 -2.61
N LEU A 20 41.58 5.14 -1.41
CA LEU A 20 40.28 4.78 -0.87
C LEU A 20 39.50 6.04 -0.52
N GLU A 21 38.50 6.38 -1.34
CA GLU A 21 37.57 7.47 -1.11
C GLU A 21 36.16 6.92 -0.95
N LEU A 22 35.41 7.47 0.02
CA LEU A 22 34.02 7.16 0.19
C LEU A 22 33.18 8.00 -0.80
N PRO A 23 32.14 7.41 -1.40
CA PRO A 23 31.16 8.20 -2.14
C PRO A 23 30.56 9.32 -1.26
N PRO A 24 30.10 10.42 -1.85
CA PRO A 24 29.52 11.52 -1.10
C PRO A 24 28.27 11.05 -0.33
N LEU A 25 28.07 11.60 0.86
CA LEU A 25 26.96 11.26 1.77
C LEU A 25 25.58 11.35 1.08
N SER A 26 25.42 12.27 0.13
CA SER A 26 24.16 12.46 -0.62
C SER A 26 23.69 11.17 -1.32
N VAL A 27 24.61 10.39 -1.88
CA VAL A 27 24.27 9.12 -2.55
C VAL A 27 23.64 8.13 -1.57
N PHE A 28 24.14 8.07 -0.33
CA PHE A 28 23.58 7.19 0.70
C PHE A 28 22.25 7.71 1.24
N LEU A 29 22.10 9.03 1.36
CA LEU A 29 20.84 9.64 1.81
C LEU A 29 19.73 9.47 0.78
N ASP A 30 20.03 9.58 -0.51
CA ASP A 30 19.07 9.34 -1.58
C ASP A 30 18.60 7.89 -1.60
N ALA A 31 19.49 6.94 -1.33
CA ALA A 31 19.16 5.52 -1.24
C ALA A 31 18.23 5.18 -0.05
N VAL A 32 18.08 6.05 0.95
CA VAL A 32 17.15 5.84 2.07
C VAL A 32 15.71 5.75 1.59
N THR A 33 15.32 6.50 0.56
CA THR A 33 13.97 6.47 0.00
C THR A 33 13.59 5.10 -0.57
N GLU A 34 14.59 4.33 -1.03
CA GLU A 34 14.42 2.99 -1.55
C GLU A 34 14.36 1.91 -0.45
N ASN A 35 14.58 2.29 0.79
CA ASN A 35 14.59 1.35 1.92
C ASN A 35 13.20 0.74 2.12
N ALA A 36 13.16 -0.59 2.34
CA ALA A 36 11.91 -1.34 2.53
C ALA A 36 11.05 -0.81 3.69
N THR A 37 11.67 -0.30 4.77
CA THR A 37 10.94 0.26 5.92
C THR A 37 10.23 1.56 5.54
N VAL A 38 10.89 2.42 4.76
CA VAL A 38 10.32 3.69 4.27
C VAL A 38 9.19 3.40 3.27
N LYS A 39 9.40 2.48 2.33
CA LYS A 39 8.36 2.04 1.38
C LYS A 39 7.15 1.43 2.09
N ARG A 40 7.36 0.68 3.15
CA ARG A 40 6.26 0.14 3.97
C ARG A 40 5.44 1.25 4.62
N ALA A 41 6.08 2.24 5.23
CA ALA A 41 5.40 3.38 5.83
C ALA A 41 4.60 4.17 4.76
N GLN A 42 5.18 4.39 3.59
CA GLN A 42 4.50 5.02 2.46
C GLN A 42 3.27 4.22 2.01
N SER A 43 3.38 2.89 1.91
CA SER A 43 2.27 2.03 1.54
C SER A 43 1.13 2.08 2.56
N GLN A 44 1.42 2.21 3.84
CA GLN A 44 0.41 2.39 4.89
C GLN A 44 -0.37 3.71 4.72
N VAL A 45 0.32 4.79 4.41
CA VAL A 45 -0.33 6.09 4.10
C VAL A 45 -1.26 5.96 2.90
N GLU A 46 -0.80 5.32 1.82
CA GLU A 46 -1.63 5.13 0.62
C GLU A 46 -2.82 4.19 0.87
N GLN A 47 -2.67 3.18 1.70
CA GLN A 47 -3.77 2.31 2.10
C GLN A 47 -4.89 3.12 2.77
N VAL A 48 -4.59 3.92 3.78
CA VAL A 48 -5.60 4.71 4.50
C VAL A 48 -6.19 5.82 3.61
N LYS A 49 -5.41 6.39 2.68
CA LYS A 49 -5.94 7.29 1.65
C LYS A 49 -6.98 6.59 0.76
N ASN A 50 -6.74 5.34 0.39
CA ASN A 50 -7.69 4.57 -0.41
C ASN A 50 -8.95 4.22 0.40
N GLU A 51 -8.81 3.85 1.67
CA GLU A 51 -9.94 3.65 2.58
C GLU A 51 -10.79 4.93 2.74
N TYR A 52 -10.14 6.09 2.88
CA TYR A 52 -10.83 7.38 2.88
C TYR A 52 -11.60 7.64 1.58
N ARG A 53 -11.01 7.30 0.42
CA ARG A 53 -11.69 7.44 -0.88
C ARG A 53 -12.89 6.51 -1.00
N LEU A 54 -12.79 5.27 -0.49
CA LEU A 54 -13.91 4.33 -0.44
C LEU A 54 -15.00 4.88 0.47
N GLN A 55 -14.68 5.31 1.69
CA GLN A 55 -15.64 5.88 2.63
C GLN A 55 -16.35 7.13 2.06
N LYS A 56 -15.67 7.88 1.23
CA LYS A 56 -16.28 9.01 0.52
C LYS A 56 -17.33 8.56 -0.50
N ARG A 57 -17.21 7.35 -1.05
CA ARG A 57 -18.12 6.76 -2.04
C ARG A 57 -19.24 5.93 -1.43
N ASP A 58 -19.20 5.59 -0.14
CA ASP A 58 -20.19 4.75 0.53
C ASP A 58 -21.62 5.32 0.47
N TRP A 59 -21.81 6.59 0.06
CA TRP A 59 -23.12 7.14 -0.19
C TRP A 59 -23.87 6.43 -1.31
N TRP A 60 -23.18 5.71 -2.21
CA TRP A 60 -23.79 4.86 -3.24
C TRP A 60 -24.55 3.69 -2.63
N ASP A 61 -24.17 3.23 -1.43
CA ASP A 61 -24.83 2.13 -0.73
C ASP A 61 -26.26 2.50 -0.27
N TYR A 62 -26.59 3.78 -0.29
CA TYR A 62 -27.94 4.24 -0.03
C TYR A 62 -28.90 3.97 -1.20
N PHE A 63 -28.37 3.73 -2.39
CA PHE A 63 -29.13 3.43 -3.57
C PHE A 63 -29.10 1.92 -3.84
N ARG A 64 -30.27 1.33 -3.90
CA ARG A 64 -30.42 -0.08 -4.22
C ARG A 64 -31.24 -0.23 -5.49
N LEU A 65 -30.68 -0.96 -6.46
CA LEU A 65 -31.39 -1.38 -7.66
C LEU A 65 -31.76 -2.85 -7.49
N ASN A 66 -33.05 -3.15 -7.65
CA ASN A 66 -33.57 -4.50 -7.60
C ASN A 66 -34.15 -4.86 -8.98
N GLY A 67 -33.70 -5.96 -9.54
CA GLY A 67 -34.27 -6.53 -10.75
C GLY A 67 -34.73 -7.95 -10.48
N ASN A 68 -35.97 -8.26 -10.77
CA ASN A 68 -36.50 -9.61 -10.65
C ASN A 68 -37.16 -10.01 -11.98
N TYR A 69 -36.75 -11.16 -12.51
CA TYR A 69 -37.37 -11.79 -13.66
C TYR A 69 -37.91 -13.14 -13.23
N ALA A 70 -39.21 -13.35 -13.44
CA ALA A 70 -39.85 -14.62 -13.18
C ALA A 70 -40.54 -15.12 -14.47
N TYR A 71 -40.24 -16.36 -14.82
CA TYR A 71 -40.94 -17.10 -15.87
C TYR A 71 -41.64 -18.27 -15.22
N GLY A 72 -42.96 -18.36 -15.46
CA GLY A 72 -43.77 -19.46 -14.93
C GLY A 72 -44.85 -19.89 -15.93
N ARG A 73 -45.12 -21.18 -15.97
CA ARG A 73 -46.29 -21.73 -16.58
C ARG A 73 -47.33 -21.94 -15.49
N TYR A 74 -48.43 -21.25 -15.58
CA TYR A 74 -49.58 -21.41 -14.70
C TYR A 74 -50.70 -22.08 -15.43
N ASN A 75 -51.20 -23.20 -14.90
CA ASN A 75 -52.42 -23.80 -15.36
C ASN A 75 -53.58 -23.10 -14.66
N VAL A 76 -54.35 -22.31 -15.39
CA VAL A 76 -55.55 -21.69 -14.85
C VAL A 76 -56.69 -22.69 -15.07
N LEU A 77 -57.20 -23.22 -13.98
CA LEU A 77 -58.46 -23.95 -13.98
C LEU A 77 -59.59 -22.93 -14.11
N ASN A 78 -60.14 -22.83 -15.31
CA ASN A 78 -61.38 -22.06 -15.50
C ASN A 78 -62.53 -22.96 -15.10
N ASP A 79 -63.03 -22.75 -13.88
CA ASP A 79 -64.26 -23.37 -13.42
C ASP A 79 -65.43 -22.53 -13.93
N ASN A 80 -65.98 -22.94 -15.08
CA ASN A 80 -67.15 -22.32 -15.71
C ASN A 80 -68.39 -23.09 -15.32
N SER A 81 -68.75 -23.08 -14.03
CA SER A 81 -69.87 -23.86 -13.48
C SER A 81 -71.22 -23.16 -13.56
N THR A 82 -71.55 -22.55 -14.71
CA THR A 82 -72.86 -21.91 -14.90
C THR A 82 -73.85 -22.69 -15.78
N SER A 83 -73.55 -23.89 -16.25
CA SER A 83 -74.51 -24.74 -16.92
C SER A 83 -74.24 -26.22 -16.69
N PHE A 84 -75.28 -26.95 -16.37
CA PHE A 84 -75.30 -28.36 -16.01
C PHE A 84 -74.91 -29.34 -17.13
N GLU A 85 -74.52 -28.86 -18.31
CA GLU A 85 -74.30 -29.70 -19.49
C GLU A 85 -72.85 -29.80 -19.98
N ASP A 86 -71.90 -28.97 -19.50
CA ASP A 86 -70.51 -29.03 -19.94
C ASP A 86 -69.56 -29.35 -18.84
N TRP A 87 -69.39 -30.61 -18.60
CA TRP A 87 -68.44 -31.16 -17.59
C TRP A 87 -67.09 -31.39 -18.21
N TYR A 88 -66.46 -30.37 -18.80
CA TYR A 88 -65.06 -30.51 -19.10
C TYR A 88 -64.22 -29.30 -18.69
N GLN A 89 -63.20 -29.64 -17.87
CA GLN A 89 -62.22 -28.70 -17.44
C GLN A 89 -61.32 -28.31 -18.62
N SER A 90 -61.41 -27.10 -19.09
CA SER A 90 -60.44 -26.53 -20.02
C SER A 90 -59.26 -26.01 -19.24
N THR A 91 -58.14 -26.74 -19.25
CA THR A 91 -56.85 -26.26 -18.74
C THR A 91 -56.18 -25.43 -19.82
N THR A 92 -56.22 -24.11 -19.68
CA THR A 92 -55.46 -23.23 -20.57
C THR A 92 -54.07 -23.00 -19.95
N ALA A 93 -53.04 -23.56 -20.57
CA ALA A 93 -51.66 -23.30 -20.17
C ALA A 93 -51.29 -21.87 -20.60
N SER A 94 -51.19 -20.96 -19.63
CA SER A 94 -50.72 -19.60 -19.86
C SER A 94 -49.27 -19.47 -19.38
N SER A 95 -48.39 -19.10 -20.31
CA SER A 95 -47.02 -18.72 -19.96
C SER A 95 -46.96 -17.23 -19.62
N ARG A 96 -46.53 -16.90 -18.42
CA ARG A 96 -46.41 -15.51 -17.95
C ARG A 96 -44.97 -15.16 -17.72
N HIS A 97 -44.53 -14.09 -18.36
CA HIS A 97 -43.26 -13.44 -18.08
C HIS A 97 -43.54 -12.23 -17.16
N THR A 98 -42.87 -12.20 -16.02
CA THR A 98 -42.95 -11.06 -15.10
C THR A 98 -41.58 -10.47 -14.96
N PHE A 99 -41.44 -9.20 -15.29
CA PHE A 99 -40.24 -8.44 -15.14
C PHE A 99 -40.52 -7.24 -14.21
N ASN A 100 -39.81 -7.19 -13.08
CA ASN A 100 -39.94 -6.11 -12.13
C ASN A 100 -38.58 -5.45 -11.96
N VAL A 101 -38.52 -4.14 -12.15
CA VAL A 101 -37.35 -3.29 -11.80
C VAL A 101 -37.78 -2.30 -10.75
N GLY A 102 -37.04 -2.26 -9.68
CA GLY A 102 -37.26 -1.31 -8.60
C GLY A 102 -35.97 -0.59 -8.22
N ALA A 103 -36.08 0.68 -7.89
CA ALA A 103 -35.02 1.45 -7.26
C ALA A 103 -35.51 1.92 -5.89
N SER A 104 -34.66 1.76 -4.87
CA SER A 104 -34.96 2.24 -3.51
C SER A 104 -33.78 3.03 -2.96
N VAL A 105 -34.08 4.05 -2.16
CA VAL A 105 -33.11 4.85 -1.41
C VAL A 105 -33.39 4.64 0.06
N SER A 106 -32.37 4.19 0.79
CA SER A 106 -32.44 3.96 2.25
C SER A 106 -31.24 4.60 2.91
N VAL A 107 -31.50 5.63 3.74
CA VAL A 107 -30.47 6.36 4.48
C VAL A 107 -30.71 6.20 5.97
N SER A 108 -29.69 5.73 6.70
CA SER A 108 -29.74 5.68 8.16
C SER A 108 -29.53 7.08 8.76
N LEU A 109 -30.33 7.46 9.73
CA LEU A 109 -30.16 8.72 10.46
C LEU A 109 -28.77 8.80 11.12
N SER A 110 -28.27 7.68 11.64
CA SER A 110 -26.93 7.61 12.22
C SER A 110 -25.84 7.94 11.21
N ASP A 111 -26.01 7.53 9.96
CA ASP A 111 -25.04 7.82 8.89
C ASP A 111 -25.05 9.29 8.50
N LEU A 112 -26.22 9.93 8.48
CA LEU A 112 -26.30 11.37 8.19
C LEU A 112 -25.48 12.21 9.18
N PHE A 113 -25.55 11.87 10.47
CA PHE A 113 -24.85 12.64 11.52
C PHE A 113 -23.40 12.19 11.72
N ASN A 114 -23.12 10.90 11.61
CA ASN A 114 -21.79 10.36 11.93
C ASN A 114 -20.83 10.35 10.74
N ARG A 115 -21.33 10.39 9.51
CA ARG A 115 -20.50 10.37 8.32
C ARG A 115 -19.48 11.51 8.26
N PRO A 116 -19.82 12.78 8.50
CA PRO A 116 -18.84 13.85 8.48
C PRO A 116 -17.76 13.65 9.55
N LEU A 117 -18.11 13.11 10.72
CA LEU A 117 -17.16 12.80 11.78
C LEU A 117 -16.22 11.64 11.39
N ARG A 118 -16.75 10.59 10.73
CA ARG A 118 -15.93 9.50 10.19
C ARG A 118 -14.94 10.00 9.15
N LEU A 119 -15.36 10.84 8.20
CA LEU A 119 -14.48 11.42 7.21
C LEU A 119 -13.40 12.31 7.84
N LYS A 120 -13.75 13.06 8.89
CA LYS A 120 -12.79 13.88 9.64
C LYS A 120 -11.77 12.99 10.37
N LYS A 121 -12.20 11.88 10.97
CA LYS A 121 -11.31 10.89 11.59
C LYS A 121 -10.29 10.36 10.58
N TYR A 122 -10.71 9.91 9.40
CA TYR A 122 -9.80 9.43 8.37
C TYR A 122 -8.76 10.47 7.93
N ARG A 123 -9.11 11.76 7.93
CA ARG A 123 -8.13 12.83 7.65
C ARG A 123 -7.06 12.90 8.72
N TYR A 124 -7.43 12.80 9.98
CA TYR A 124 -6.45 12.77 11.07
C TYR A 124 -5.61 11.51 11.07
N ASP A 125 -6.19 10.36 10.76
CA ASP A 125 -5.46 9.10 10.63
C ASP A 125 -4.41 9.19 9.49
N ILE A 126 -4.74 9.80 8.37
CA ILE A 126 -3.79 10.06 7.27
C ILE A 126 -2.67 11.00 7.72
N GLU A 127 -3.00 12.09 8.39
CA GLU A 127 -2.03 13.07 8.89
C GLU A 127 -1.07 12.44 9.90
N GLN A 128 -1.58 11.66 10.83
CA GLN A 128 -0.77 10.91 11.80
C GLN A 128 0.19 9.94 11.12
N LEU A 129 -0.29 9.20 10.12
CA LEU A 129 0.56 8.27 9.37
C LEU A 129 1.61 8.98 8.51
N GLN A 130 1.31 10.18 8.00
CA GLN A 130 2.31 11.01 7.30
C GLN A 130 3.44 11.44 8.23
N TYR A 131 3.12 11.90 9.43
CA TYR A 131 4.14 12.21 10.44
C TYR A 131 4.96 10.98 10.84
N SER A 132 4.30 9.83 11.00
CA SER A 132 5.02 8.58 11.27
C SER A 132 5.94 8.15 10.11
N GLN A 133 5.55 8.42 8.87
CA GLN A 133 6.39 8.18 7.70
C GLN A 133 7.62 9.10 7.71
N GLU A 134 7.44 10.38 8.03
CA GLU A 134 8.54 11.34 8.15
C GLU A 134 9.51 10.93 9.26
N GLU A 135 9.02 10.55 10.43
CA GLU A 135 9.81 10.05 11.55
C GLU A 135 10.65 8.84 11.15
N VAL A 136 10.05 7.86 10.46
CA VAL A 136 10.79 6.69 9.96
C VAL A 136 11.86 7.10 8.96
N MET A 137 11.60 8.06 8.09
CA MET A 137 12.58 8.55 7.11
C MET A 137 13.74 9.27 7.81
N GLU A 138 13.46 10.12 8.78
CA GLU A 138 14.47 10.84 9.55
C GLU A 138 15.34 9.87 10.38
N ASP A 139 14.75 8.90 11.06
CA ASP A 139 15.48 7.86 11.78
C ASP A 139 16.43 7.10 10.86
N ARG A 140 16.00 6.76 9.65
CA ARG A 140 16.86 6.09 8.67
C ARG A 140 17.98 6.98 8.16
N LYS A 141 17.70 8.25 7.88
CA LYS A 141 18.73 9.22 7.51
C LYS A 141 19.77 9.40 8.61
N LEU A 142 19.33 9.49 9.85
CA LEU A 142 20.22 9.62 11.01
C LEU A 142 21.11 8.38 11.17
N LYS A 143 20.57 7.18 11.00
CA LYS A 143 21.37 5.94 11.03
C LYS A 143 22.42 5.90 9.94
N VAL A 144 22.07 6.32 8.73
CA VAL A 144 23.02 6.41 7.60
C VAL A 144 24.11 7.44 7.90
N LEU A 145 23.75 8.61 8.42
CA LEU A 145 24.70 9.65 8.80
C LEU A 145 25.69 9.16 9.87
N ASN A 146 25.19 8.50 10.91
CA ASN A 146 26.03 7.96 11.97
C ASN A 146 26.99 6.87 11.44
N ALA A 147 26.48 5.98 10.59
CA ALA A 147 27.31 4.95 9.96
C ALA A 147 28.36 5.55 9.03
N TYR A 148 28.02 6.57 8.25
CA TYR A 148 28.93 7.27 7.36
C TYR A 148 30.06 7.96 8.15
N ASN A 149 29.72 8.66 9.24
CA ASN A 149 30.71 9.30 10.11
C ASN A 149 31.66 8.26 10.73
N ALA A 150 31.12 7.13 11.22
CA ALA A 150 31.95 6.08 11.80
C ALA A 150 32.92 5.47 10.77
N VAL A 151 32.47 5.24 9.55
CA VAL A 151 33.32 4.72 8.45
C VAL A 151 34.38 5.76 8.06
N THR A 152 34.02 7.03 7.98
CA THR A 152 34.96 8.13 7.66
C THR A 152 36.04 8.23 8.71
N GLU A 153 35.72 8.14 10.01
CA GLU A 153 36.65 8.16 11.11
C GLU A 153 37.62 6.95 11.07
N GLN A 154 37.06 5.76 10.82
CA GLN A 154 37.88 4.56 10.66
C GLN A 154 38.81 4.65 9.45
N LEU A 155 38.36 5.20 8.35
CA LEU A 155 39.16 5.38 7.14
C LEU A 155 40.34 6.36 7.43
N ALA A 156 40.06 7.48 8.12
CA ALA A 156 41.10 8.42 8.52
C ALA A 156 42.12 7.77 9.45
N THR A 157 41.67 6.95 10.40
CA THR A 157 42.56 6.20 11.31
C THR A 157 43.45 5.21 10.58
N ILE A 158 42.87 4.49 9.57
CA ILE A 158 43.64 3.54 8.75
C ILE A 158 44.68 4.28 7.91
N LYS A 159 44.34 5.41 7.31
CA LYS A 159 45.28 6.24 6.53
C LYS A 159 46.41 6.72 7.40
N ALA A 160 46.15 7.29 8.58
CA ALA A 160 47.18 7.75 9.52
C ALA A 160 48.11 6.62 10.01
N LYS A 161 47.54 5.43 10.26
CA LYS A 161 48.36 4.25 10.60
C LYS A 161 49.24 3.77 9.45
N ALA A 162 48.72 3.83 8.22
CA ALA A 162 49.49 3.46 7.03
C ALA A 162 50.65 4.42 6.81
N GLU A 163 50.43 5.73 6.92
CA GLU A 163 51.48 6.75 6.86
C GLU A 163 52.58 6.55 7.97
N SER A 164 52.13 6.32 9.22
CA SER A 164 53.10 6.07 10.30
C SER A 164 53.91 4.80 10.07
N ALA A 165 53.30 3.73 9.57
CA ALA A 165 54.00 2.49 9.25
C ALA A 165 55.00 2.66 8.07
N ALA A 166 54.69 3.52 7.10
CA ALA A 166 55.62 3.86 6.02
C ALA A 166 56.88 4.57 6.55
N LEU A 167 56.67 5.55 7.45
CA LEU A 167 57.79 6.29 8.08
C LEU A 167 58.71 5.44 8.98
N TYR A 168 58.18 4.35 9.57
CA TYR A 168 59.00 3.42 10.36
C TYR A 168 59.79 2.42 9.53
N ASN A 169 59.45 2.25 8.27
CA ASN A 169 60.13 1.30 7.36
C ASN A 169 61.19 1.95 6.43
N GLU A 170 61.34 3.28 6.48
CA GLU A 170 62.46 4.02 5.91
C GLU A 170 63.64 4.09 6.93
#